data_431fcc26fee530b6a592ced615f1b98e
#
_entry.id   431fcc26fee530b6a592ced615f1b98e
#
_cell.length_a   1.000
_cell.length_b   1.000
_cell.length_c   1.000
_cell.angle_alpha   90.00
_cell.angle_beta   90.00
_cell.angle_gamma   90.00
#
_symmetry.space_group_name_H-M   'P 1'
#
loop_
_entity.id
_entity.type
_entity.pdbx_description
1 polymer ?
#
loop_
_entity_poly.entity_id
_entity_poly.type
_entity_poly.pdbx_seq_one_letter_code
_entity_poly.pdbx_strand_id
1 'polypeptide(L)'
;MNMASKARELDAADSLGGFRERFHLPEDVIYLDGNSLGALPKATPAAMTRAVEHEWGEGLIRCWNASDFGAVWFGAKIAPLIGASSHEVIACDTGSANLFKLIAAALDMRPGRKVILSEPGNFPTDIYMIQGLERQGLAQRRLAHRDDLLGALDEDVALLMLTHAHYKTGELFDMAALTKAAQEAGALVLWDLSHSAGAMPIDLKGVNADFATGCGYKYLCGGPGAPAFAYVAQRHLDQLRQPLTGWFGHARPFAFSDDYEPAPGVERLQCGTSPVLGLTALEV
;
A
#
# COMPACT_ATOMS: atom_id res chain seq x y z
N MET A 1 18.58 23.81 -31.89
CA MET A 1 17.29 24.15 -31.27
C MET A 1 17.57 24.63 -29.86
N ASN A 2 17.08 25.80 -29.45
CA ASN A 2 17.29 26.33 -28.10
C ASN A 2 16.49 25.46 -27.10
N MET A 3 17.05 25.14 -25.92
CA MET A 3 16.43 24.33 -24.87
C MET A 3 15.03 24.86 -24.49
N ALA A 4 14.85 26.17 -24.39
CA ALA A 4 13.56 26.78 -24.08
C ALA A 4 12.51 26.57 -25.20
N SER A 5 12.93 26.47 -26.46
CA SER A 5 12.04 26.14 -27.59
C SER A 5 11.62 24.68 -27.54
N LYS A 6 12.55 23.80 -27.19
CA LYS A 6 12.24 22.36 -27.03
C LYS A 6 11.32 22.11 -25.86
N ALA A 7 11.53 22.79 -24.71
CA ALA A 7 10.63 22.69 -23.57
C ALA A 7 9.20 23.10 -23.94
N ARG A 8 9.01 24.25 -24.57
CA ARG A 8 7.67 24.69 -25.01
C ARG A 8 7.00 23.74 -26.00
N GLU A 9 7.79 23.11 -26.89
CA GLU A 9 7.27 22.09 -27.80
C GLU A 9 6.77 20.82 -27.02
N LEU A 10 7.52 20.40 -26.03
CA LEU A 10 7.14 19.27 -25.16
C LEU A 10 5.90 19.59 -24.31
N ASP A 11 5.85 20.80 -23.70
CA ASP A 11 4.69 21.26 -22.93
C ASP A 11 3.43 21.32 -23.82
N ALA A 12 3.54 21.79 -25.06
CA ALA A 12 2.41 21.86 -25.99
C ALA A 12 1.93 20.45 -26.44
N ALA A 13 2.81 19.47 -26.43
CA ALA A 13 2.50 18.08 -26.78
C ALA A 13 2.06 17.22 -25.58
N ASP A 14 2.14 17.73 -24.35
CA ASP A 14 1.80 16.99 -23.14
C ASP A 14 0.29 16.81 -23.00
N SER A 15 -0.19 15.59 -23.22
CA SER A 15 -1.60 15.24 -23.05
C SER A 15 -2.07 15.28 -21.58
N LEU A 16 -1.16 15.30 -20.62
CA LEU A 16 -1.45 15.34 -19.18
C LEU A 16 -1.36 16.76 -18.60
N GLY A 17 -0.86 17.74 -19.36
CA GLY A 17 -0.62 19.11 -18.88
C GLY A 17 -1.86 19.75 -18.24
N GLY A 18 -3.07 19.48 -18.75
CA GLY A 18 -4.32 19.99 -18.20
C GLY A 18 -4.68 19.44 -16.80
N PHE A 19 -4.10 18.31 -16.38
CA PHE A 19 -4.36 17.76 -15.03
C PHE A 19 -3.74 18.60 -13.91
N ARG A 20 -2.69 19.41 -14.21
CA ARG A 20 -2.12 20.35 -13.24
C ARG A 20 -3.17 21.27 -12.62
N GLU A 21 -4.17 21.68 -13.41
CA GLU A 21 -5.27 22.55 -12.97
C GLU A 21 -6.18 21.93 -11.91
N ARG A 22 -6.09 20.63 -11.68
CA ARG A 22 -6.84 19.92 -10.62
C ARG A 22 -6.17 20.03 -9.25
N PHE A 23 -4.93 20.51 -9.16
CA PHE A 23 -4.16 20.58 -7.94
C PHE A 23 -3.91 22.01 -7.48
N HIS A 24 -3.75 22.16 -6.18
CA HIS A 24 -3.34 23.39 -5.52
C HIS A 24 -1.81 23.43 -5.47
N LEU A 25 -1.21 24.20 -6.36
CA LEU A 25 0.24 24.37 -6.46
C LEU A 25 0.55 25.87 -6.38
N PRO A 26 1.46 26.30 -5.46
CA PRO A 26 1.92 27.68 -5.42
C PRO A 26 2.54 28.11 -6.74
N GLU A 27 2.33 29.37 -7.14
CA GLU A 27 2.80 29.88 -8.45
C GLU A 27 4.34 29.91 -8.54
N ASP A 28 5.01 30.19 -7.42
CA ASP A 28 6.47 30.31 -7.34
C ASP A 28 7.21 29.01 -7.09
N VAL A 29 6.51 27.85 -7.09
CA VAL A 29 7.09 26.55 -6.74
C VAL A 29 6.99 25.59 -7.92
N ILE A 30 8.13 25.06 -8.34
CA ILE A 30 8.20 23.88 -9.20
C ILE A 30 8.23 22.68 -8.28
N TYR A 31 7.04 22.08 -8.05
CA TYR A 31 6.90 20.96 -7.12
C TYR A 31 7.20 19.63 -7.81
N LEU A 32 8.31 18.99 -7.41
CA LEU A 32 8.78 17.72 -7.95
C LEU A 32 8.90 16.62 -6.87
N ASP A 33 8.37 16.88 -5.66
CA ASP A 33 8.52 15.97 -4.50
C ASP A 33 7.23 15.19 -4.19
N GLY A 34 6.46 14.82 -5.21
CA GLY A 34 5.28 13.96 -5.07
C GLY A 34 5.58 12.57 -4.48
N ASN A 35 6.83 12.14 -4.56
CA ASN A 35 7.33 10.92 -3.92
C ASN A 35 7.41 11.03 -2.38
N SER A 36 7.41 12.23 -1.81
CA SER A 36 7.34 12.45 -0.36
C SER A 36 5.94 12.82 0.09
N LEU A 37 5.26 13.70 -0.64
CA LEU A 37 3.87 14.09 -0.41
C LEU A 37 3.21 14.50 -1.73
N GLY A 38 2.05 13.95 -2.04
CA GLY A 38 1.25 14.37 -3.20
C GLY A 38 0.71 15.79 -3.03
N ALA A 39 0.54 16.50 -4.15
CA ALA A 39 -0.06 17.84 -4.15
C ALA A 39 -1.54 17.76 -3.75
N LEU A 40 -2.07 18.82 -3.14
CA LEU A 40 -3.46 18.89 -2.70
C LEU A 40 -4.42 18.95 -3.91
N PRO A 41 -5.31 17.97 -4.10
CA PRO A 41 -6.39 18.09 -5.08
C PRO A 41 -7.36 19.22 -4.70
N LYS A 42 -7.77 20.05 -5.67
CA LYS A 42 -8.67 21.19 -5.42
C LYS A 42 -10.05 20.79 -4.89
N ALA A 43 -10.48 19.56 -5.13
CA ALA A 43 -11.75 19.05 -4.62
C ALA A 43 -11.71 18.60 -3.15
N THR A 44 -10.51 18.31 -2.60
CA THR A 44 -10.35 17.79 -1.22
C THR A 44 -10.94 18.71 -0.14
N PRO A 45 -10.73 20.06 -0.14
CA PRO A 45 -11.29 20.91 0.91
C PRO A 45 -12.81 20.81 1.01
N ALA A 46 -13.53 20.79 -0.12
CA ALA A 46 -14.99 20.68 -0.12
C ALA A 46 -15.47 19.31 0.38
N ALA A 47 -14.76 18.22 -0.01
CA ALA A 47 -15.08 16.88 0.49
C ALA A 47 -14.86 16.78 2.01
N MET A 48 -13.75 17.33 2.51
CA MET A 48 -13.44 17.36 3.94
C MET A 48 -14.45 18.18 4.74
N THR A 49 -14.86 19.35 4.24
CA THR A 49 -15.91 20.15 4.85
C THR A 49 -17.21 19.38 4.97
N ARG A 50 -17.64 18.72 3.90
CA ARG A 50 -18.84 17.88 3.90
C ARG A 50 -18.75 16.75 4.92
N ALA A 51 -17.62 16.04 4.97
CA ALA A 51 -17.41 14.96 5.91
C ALA A 51 -17.47 15.43 7.37
N VAL A 52 -16.87 16.59 7.68
CA VAL A 52 -16.84 17.14 9.05
C VAL A 52 -18.18 17.74 9.46
N GLU A 53 -18.78 18.60 8.63
CA GLU A 53 -19.97 19.37 9.00
C GLU A 53 -21.25 18.51 8.91
N HIS A 54 -21.45 17.80 7.82
CA HIS A 54 -22.69 17.08 7.58
C HIS A 54 -22.63 15.64 8.04
N GLU A 55 -21.63 14.87 7.58
CA GLU A 55 -21.61 13.44 7.86
C GLU A 55 -21.34 13.19 9.34
N TRP A 56 -20.33 13.82 9.90
CA TRP A 56 -20.02 13.73 11.33
C TRP A 56 -20.86 14.68 12.17
N GLY A 57 -20.84 16.00 11.89
CA GLY A 57 -21.47 17.01 12.74
C GLY A 57 -22.98 16.84 12.86
N GLU A 58 -23.69 16.62 11.75
CA GLU A 58 -25.16 16.42 11.73
C GLU A 58 -25.53 14.94 11.83
N GLY A 59 -24.74 14.06 11.20
CA GLY A 59 -24.98 12.61 11.15
C GLY A 59 -24.75 11.92 12.49
N LEU A 60 -23.76 12.38 13.26
CA LEU A 60 -23.34 11.75 14.52
C LEU A 60 -23.09 10.25 14.33
N ILE A 61 -23.57 9.41 15.25
CA ILE A 61 -23.40 7.95 15.17
C ILE A 61 -24.00 7.33 13.91
N ARG A 62 -24.95 7.99 13.25
CA ARG A 62 -25.56 7.48 12.03
C ARG A 62 -24.61 7.45 10.84
N CYS A 63 -23.53 8.24 10.86
CA CYS A 63 -22.49 8.21 9.82
C CYS A 63 -21.83 6.84 9.68
N TRP A 64 -21.83 6.02 10.73
CA TRP A 64 -21.29 4.66 10.71
C TRP A 64 -22.11 3.69 9.85
N ASN A 65 -23.37 4.01 9.61
CA ASN A 65 -24.27 3.20 8.79
C ASN A 65 -24.26 3.66 7.31
N ALA A 66 -23.53 4.72 6.98
CA ALA A 66 -23.38 5.16 5.61
C ALA A 66 -22.51 4.13 4.86
N SER A 67 -23.05 3.58 3.77
CA SER A 67 -22.43 2.53 2.97
C SER A 67 -21.05 2.90 2.38
N ASP A 68 -20.71 4.18 2.41
CA ASP A 68 -19.53 4.74 1.75
C ASP A 68 -18.30 4.82 2.68
N PHE A 69 -18.42 4.47 3.97
CA PHE A 69 -17.34 4.58 4.96
C PHE A 69 -16.55 3.28 5.20
N GLY A 70 -16.57 2.35 4.28
CA GLY A 70 -15.83 1.09 4.42
C GLY A 70 -14.41 1.16 3.86
N ALA A 71 -13.41 0.76 4.65
CA ALA A 71 -12.02 0.65 4.20
C ALA A 71 -11.86 -0.20 2.92
N VAL A 72 -12.70 -1.21 2.72
CA VAL A 72 -12.74 -2.04 1.51
C VAL A 72 -13.21 -1.26 0.30
N TRP A 73 -14.21 -0.37 0.46
CA TRP A 73 -14.69 0.48 -0.63
C TRP A 73 -13.57 1.34 -1.22
N PHE A 74 -12.78 1.99 -0.34
CA PHE A 74 -11.65 2.81 -0.80
C PHE A 74 -10.54 1.96 -1.42
N GLY A 75 -10.31 0.76 -0.91
CA GLY A 75 -9.40 -0.22 -1.52
C GLY A 75 -9.82 -0.60 -2.93
N ALA A 76 -11.11 -0.76 -3.17
CA ALA A 76 -11.66 -1.05 -4.49
C ALA A 76 -11.35 0.04 -5.53
N LYS A 77 -11.25 1.31 -5.13
CA LYS A 77 -10.84 2.42 -6.01
C LYS A 77 -9.34 2.40 -6.33
N ILE A 78 -8.50 1.90 -5.42
CA ILE A 78 -7.06 1.75 -5.63
C ILE A 78 -6.76 0.54 -6.53
N ALA A 79 -7.56 -0.52 -6.45
CA ALA A 79 -7.33 -1.77 -7.14
C ALA A 79 -7.00 -1.64 -8.64
N PRO A 80 -7.73 -0.87 -9.46
CA PRO A 80 -7.40 -0.71 -10.88
C PRO A 80 -6.06 -0.01 -11.13
N LEU A 81 -5.57 0.84 -10.21
CA LEU A 81 -4.30 1.53 -10.32
C LEU A 81 -3.09 0.60 -10.15
N ILE A 82 -3.29 -0.56 -9.52
CA ILE A 82 -2.25 -1.55 -9.23
C ILE A 82 -2.50 -2.90 -9.93
N GLY A 83 -3.44 -2.94 -10.88
CA GLY A 83 -3.76 -4.16 -11.61
C GLY A 83 -4.29 -5.29 -10.73
N ALA A 84 -5.13 -4.95 -9.73
CA ALA A 84 -5.74 -5.90 -8.80
C ALA A 84 -7.27 -5.95 -8.97
N SER A 85 -7.91 -6.95 -8.38
CA SER A 85 -9.37 -6.99 -8.23
C SER A 85 -9.80 -6.24 -6.99
N SER A 86 -11.00 -5.66 -7.00
CA SER A 86 -11.52 -4.83 -5.91
C SER A 86 -11.55 -5.55 -4.55
N HIS A 87 -11.84 -6.84 -4.52
CA HIS A 87 -11.90 -7.66 -3.30
C HIS A 87 -10.53 -8.11 -2.75
N GLU A 88 -9.44 -7.79 -3.47
CA GLU A 88 -8.07 -8.09 -3.08
C GLU A 88 -7.38 -6.90 -2.39
N VAL A 89 -8.02 -5.73 -2.35
CA VAL A 89 -7.41 -4.48 -1.87
C VAL A 89 -8.24 -3.84 -0.78
N ILE A 90 -7.57 -3.37 0.25
CA ILE A 90 -8.17 -2.59 1.33
C ILE A 90 -7.32 -1.35 1.63
N ALA A 91 -7.96 -0.20 1.85
CA ALA A 91 -7.30 1.00 2.34
C ALA A 91 -7.42 1.05 3.87
N CYS A 92 -6.35 0.80 4.59
CA CYS A 92 -6.37 0.76 6.05
C CYS A 92 -5.01 1.11 6.65
N ASP A 93 -5.04 1.57 7.87
CA ASP A 93 -3.87 1.80 8.72
C ASP A 93 -2.75 2.62 8.07
N THR A 94 -1.52 2.39 8.48
CA THR A 94 -0.31 2.96 7.90
C THR A 94 0.46 1.91 7.11
N GLY A 95 1.38 2.33 6.23
CA GLY A 95 2.29 1.41 5.54
C GLY A 95 3.04 0.50 6.51
N SER A 96 3.51 1.05 7.64
CA SER A 96 4.20 0.28 8.70
C SER A 96 3.33 -0.83 9.29
N ALA A 97 2.06 -0.53 9.62
CA ALA A 97 1.14 -1.52 10.17
C ALA A 97 0.80 -2.59 9.13
N ASN A 98 0.58 -2.20 7.88
CA ASN A 98 0.31 -3.15 6.80
C ASN A 98 1.52 -4.04 6.50
N LEU A 99 2.75 -3.48 6.47
CA LEU A 99 3.98 -4.27 6.36
C LEU A 99 4.05 -5.32 7.47
N PHE A 100 3.86 -4.93 8.73
CA PHE A 100 3.87 -5.86 9.87
C PHE A 100 2.86 -7.00 9.70
N LYS A 101 1.61 -6.68 9.34
CA LYS A 101 0.55 -7.67 9.11
C LYS A 101 0.89 -8.64 7.99
N LEU A 102 1.33 -8.12 6.84
CA LEU A 102 1.62 -8.93 5.66
C LEU A 102 2.87 -9.79 5.86
N ILE A 103 3.91 -9.27 6.54
CA ILE A 103 5.10 -10.05 6.91
C ILE A 103 4.71 -11.18 7.86
N ALA A 104 3.93 -10.89 8.91
CA ALA A 104 3.49 -11.90 9.87
C ALA A 104 2.63 -12.97 9.19
N ALA A 105 1.73 -12.58 8.29
CA ALA A 105 0.94 -13.51 7.50
C ALA A 105 1.81 -14.40 6.59
N ALA A 106 2.83 -13.84 5.94
CA ALA A 106 3.75 -14.60 5.11
C ALA A 106 4.52 -15.66 5.90
N LEU A 107 4.97 -15.31 7.10
CA LEU A 107 5.65 -16.23 8.01
C LEU A 107 4.73 -17.36 8.50
N ASP A 108 3.47 -17.05 8.83
CA ASP A 108 2.46 -18.04 9.20
C ASP A 108 2.18 -19.03 8.06
N MET A 109 2.14 -18.53 6.81
CA MET A 109 1.90 -19.33 5.60
C MET A 109 3.12 -20.14 5.13
N ARG A 110 4.29 -19.93 5.73
CA ARG A 110 5.54 -20.65 5.41
C ARG A 110 6.14 -21.27 6.67
N PRO A 111 5.42 -22.20 7.31
CA PRO A 111 5.90 -22.82 8.56
C PRO A 111 7.27 -23.48 8.33
N GLY A 112 8.19 -23.24 9.27
CA GLY A 112 9.56 -23.73 9.21
C GLY A 112 10.55 -22.79 8.49
N ARG A 113 10.09 -21.81 7.72
CA ARG A 113 10.93 -20.79 7.10
C ARG A 113 10.84 -19.48 7.90
N LYS A 114 11.98 -18.84 8.14
CA LYS A 114 12.04 -17.59 8.93
C LYS A 114 12.76 -16.45 8.24
N VAL A 115 13.44 -16.73 7.13
CA VAL A 115 14.24 -15.73 6.45
C VAL A 115 13.33 -14.79 5.64
N ILE A 116 13.51 -13.49 5.88
CA ILE A 116 12.96 -12.42 5.06
C ILE A 116 14.11 -11.81 4.29
N LEU A 117 14.11 -12.00 2.98
CA LEU A 117 15.10 -11.46 2.06
C LEU A 117 14.69 -10.07 1.59
N SER A 118 15.61 -9.11 1.66
CA SER A 118 15.44 -7.75 1.14
C SER A 118 16.78 -7.21 0.64
N GLU A 119 16.78 -5.97 0.11
CA GLU A 119 18.02 -5.30 -0.29
C GLU A 119 18.55 -4.36 0.80
N PRO A 120 19.88 -4.16 0.93
CA PRO A 120 20.43 -3.09 1.74
C PRO A 120 20.08 -1.74 1.10
N GLY A 121 19.65 -0.77 1.92
CA GLY A 121 19.24 0.56 1.45
C GLY A 121 17.77 0.65 1.03
N ASN A 122 16.99 -0.41 1.16
CA ASN A 122 15.53 -0.34 1.08
C ASN A 122 14.99 0.70 2.05
N PHE A 123 13.74 1.13 1.89
CA PHE A 123 13.16 2.14 2.77
C PHE A 123 13.29 1.71 4.23
N PRO A 124 13.78 2.60 5.13
CA PRO A 124 14.14 2.19 6.48
C PRO A 124 13.04 1.46 7.26
N THR A 125 11.78 1.89 7.12
CA THR A 125 10.65 1.26 7.80
C THR A 125 10.48 -0.21 7.42
N ASP A 126 10.70 -0.58 6.16
CA ASP A 126 10.61 -1.96 5.68
C ASP A 126 11.61 -2.85 6.45
N ILE A 127 12.85 -2.38 6.52
CA ILE A 127 13.90 -3.08 7.25
C ILE A 127 13.64 -3.08 8.77
N TYR A 128 13.09 -1.99 9.32
CA TYR A 128 12.78 -1.90 10.76
C TYR A 128 11.66 -2.87 11.16
N MET A 129 10.66 -3.10 10.29
CA MET A 129 9.63 -4.10 10.56
C MET A 129 10.23 -5.51 10.67
N ILE A 130 11.15 -5.85 9.76
CA ILE A 130 11.88 -7.14 9.83
C ILE A 130 12.68 -7.21 11.14
N GLN A 131 13.43 -6.16 11.48
CA GLN A 131 14.22 -6.13 12.73
C GLN A 131 13.35 -6.26 13.98
N GLY A 132 12.16 -5.67 13.98
CA GLY A 132 11.21 -5.80 15.07
C GLY A 132 10.80 -7.26 15.32
N LEU A 133 10.48 -7.99 14.26
CA LEU A 133 10.15 -9.41 14.32
C LEU A 133 11.37 -10.29 14.65
N GLU A 134 12.55 -9.92 14.14
CA GLU A 134 13.82 -10.63 14.45
C GLU A 134 14.13 -10.57 15.96
N ARG A 135 13.96 -9.41 16.61
CA ARG A 135 14.13 -9.26 18.07
C ARG A 135 13.18 -10.14 18.88
N GLN A 136 12.02 -10.48 18.32
CA GLN A 136 11.05 -11.41 18.94
C GLN A 136 11.33 -12.88 18.61
N GLY A 137 12.36 -13.18 17.81
CA GLY A 137 12.69 -14.54 17.36
C GLY A 137 11.74 -15.11 16.31
N LEU A 138 10.88 -14.27 15.73
CA LEU A 138 9.87 -14.67 14.73
C LEU A 138 10.40 -14.67 13.30
N ALA A 139 11.41 -13.86 13.01
CA ALA A 139 12.01 -13.73 11.69
C ALA A 139 13.54 -13.71 11.77
N GLN A 140 14.18 -13.88 10.63
CA GLN A 140 15.61 -13.66 10.40
C GLN A 140 15.76 -12.77 9.17
N ARG A 141 16.46 -11.65 9.32
CA ARG A 141 16.73 -10.74 8.22
C ARG A 141 17.92 -11.25 7.40
N ARG A 142 17.73 -11.30 6.07
CA ARG A 142 18.79 -11.48 5.08
C ARG A 142 18.78 -10.31 4.12
N LEU A 143 19.94 -9.67 3.91
CA LEU A 143 20.08 -8.58 2.94
C LEU A 143 21.06 -9.01 1.85
N ALA A 144 20.64 -8.86 0.60
CA ALA A 144 21.48 -9.08 -0.58
C ALA A 144 21.40 -7.87 -1.51
N HIS A 145 22.50 -7.50 -2.14
CA HIS A 145 22.49 -6.43 -3.14
C HIS A 145 21.63 -6.86 -4.34
N ARG A 146 21.14 -5.88 -5.08
CA ARG A 146 20.21 -6.05 -6.19
C ARG A 146 20.62 -7.17 -7.15
N ASP A 147 21.88 -7.21 -7.52
CA ASP A 147 22.43 -8.20 -8.46
C ASP A 147 22.54 -9.61 -7.87
N ASP A 148 22.56 -9.71 -6.54
CA ASP A 148 22.74 -10.97 -5.80
C ASP A 148 21.40 -11.56 -5.29
N LEU A 149 20.28 -10.84 -5.43
CA LEU A 149 18.98 -11.24 -4.88
C LEU A 149 18.56 -12.63 -5.36
N LEU A 150 18.70 -12.92 -6.65
CA LEU A 150 18.32 -14.22 -7.21
C LEU A 150 19.14 -15.36 -6.62
N GLY A 151 20.44 -15.12 -6.39
CA GLY A 151 21.34 -16.10 -5.76
C GLY A 151 21.15 -16.26 -4.26
N ALA A 152 20.48 -15.31 -3.61
CA ALA A 152 20.15 -15.33 -2.18
C ALA A 152 18.79 -15.99 -1.86
N LEU A 153 18.02 -16.35 -2.88
CA LEU A 153 16.78 -17.12 -2.74
C LEU A 153 17.09 -18.59 -2.53
N ASP A 154 16.68 -19.13 -1.40
CA ASP A 154 16.82 -20.54 -1.05
C ASP A 154 15.59 -21.08 -0.28
N GLU A 155 15.70 -22.31 0.19
CA GLU A 155 14.64 -23.01 0.92
C GLU A 155 14.32 -22.44 2.31
N ASP A 156 15.19 -21.59 2.88
CA ASP A 156 14.96 -20.92 4.16
C ASP A 156 14.16 -19.63 4.02
N VAL A 157 14.10 -19.06 2.80
CA VAL A 157 13.39 -17.80 2.54
C VAL A 157 11.88 -18.02 2.61
N ALA A 158 11.23 -17.38 3.59
CA ALA A 158 9.78 -17.32 3.70
C ALA A 158 9.18 -16.23 2.80
N LEU A 159 9.86 -15.08 2.72
CA LEU A 159 9.38 -13.87 2.07
C LEU A 159 10.51 -13.11 1.38
N LEU A 160 10.32 -12.75 0.12
CA LEU A 160 11.06 -11.69 -0.55
C LEU A 160 10.29 -10.39 -0.41
N MET A 161 10.88 -9.36 0.22
CA MET A 161 10.26 -8.06 0.43
C MET A 161 11.09 -6.95 -0.19
N LEU A 162 10.54 -6.26 -1.18
CA LEU A 162 11.22 -5.22 -1.95
C LEU A 162 10.30 -4.03 -2.22
N THR A 163 10.90 -2.84 -2.30
CA THR A 163 10.23 -1.65 -2.82
C THR A 163 10.34 -1.62 -4.35
N HIS A 164 9.21 -1.57 -5.07
CA HIS A 164 9.19 -1.63 -6.54
C HIS A 164 10.02 -0.53 -7.19
N ALA A 165 9.82 0.73 -6.77
CA ALA A 165 10.62 1.88 -7.21
C ALA A 165 11.49 2.36 -6.03
N HIS A 166 12.80 2.27 -6.17
CA HIS A 166 13.73 2.63 -5.10
C HIS A 166 13.69 4.13 -4.81
N TYR A 167 13.44 4.51 -3.55
CA TYR A 167 13.14 5.90 -3.16
C TYR A 167 14.28 6.90 -3.33
N LYS A 168 15.54 6.46 -3.39
CA LYS A 168 16.72 7.30 -3.59
C LYS A 168 17.13 7.41 -5.06
N THR A 169 17.06 6.31 -5.80
CA THR A 169 17.62 6.21 -7.16
C THR A 169 16.56 6.28 -8.24
N GLY A 170 15.31 5.95 -7.91
CA GLY A 170 14.22 5.80 -8.86
C GLY A 170 14.32 4.53 -9.72
N GLU A 171 15.31 3.67 -9.46
CA GLU A 171 15.45 2.40 -10.16
C GLU A 171 14.29 1.47 -9.87
N LEU A 172 13.83 0.78 -10.89
CA LEU A 172 12.76 -0.21 -10.81
C LEU A 172 13.33 -1.61 -10.70
N PHE A 173 12.67 -2.45 -9.94
CA PHE A 173 12.85 -3.89 -10.03
C PHE A 173 12.00 -4.49 -11.16
N ASP A 174 12.51 -5.54 -11.80
CA ASP A 174 11.69 -6.42 -12.64
C ASP A 174 10.80 -7.28 -11.71
N MET A 175 9.58 -6.75 -11.48
CA MET A 175 8.60 -7.38 -10.59
C MET A 175 8.24 -8.79 -11.05
N ALA A 176 8.11 -9.01 -12.36
CA ALA A 176 7.72 -10.31 -12.90
C ALA A 176 8.81 -11.36 -12.68
N ALA A 177 10.07 -11.02 -13.01
CA ALA A 177 11.20 -11.93 -12.86
C ALA A 177 11.45 -12.31 -11.41
N LEU A 178 11.44 -11.32 -10.49
CA LEU A 178 11.71 -11.54 -9.07
C LEU A 178 10.56 -12.28 -8.37
N THR A 179 9.29 -11.96 -8.71
CA THR A 179 8.13 -12.68 -8.17
C THR A 179 8.20 -14.15 -8.57
N LYS A 180 8.45 -14.42 -9.85
CA LYS A 180 8.58 -15.81 -10.35
C LYS A 180 9.70 -16.55 -9.64
N ALA A 181 10.90 -15.98 -9.56
CA ALA A 181 12.06 -16.64 -8.95
C ALA A 181 11.83 -16.94 -7.46
N ALA A 182 11.24 -15.99 -6.70
CA ALA A 182 10.92 -16.20 -5.31
C ALA A 182 9.90 -17.34 -5.12
N GLN A 183 8.85 -17.39 -5.94
CA GLN A 183 7.85 -18.44 -5.89
C GLN A 183 8.41 -19.80 -6.31
N GLU A 184 9.31 -19.87 -7.28
CA GLU A 184 10.04 -21.09 -7.65
C GLU A 184 10.92 -21.62 -6.50
N ALA A 185 11.50 -20.74 -5.68
CA ALA A 185 12.19 -21.09 -4.45
C ALA A 185 11.23 -21.42 -3.27
N GLY A 186 9.91 -21.29 -3.48
CA GLY A 186 8.86 -21.52 -2.49
C GLY A 186 8.63 -20.38 -1.51
N ALA A 187 9.26 -19.23 -1.71
CA ALA A 187 9.03 -18.00 -0.96
C ALA A 187 7.76 -17.27 -1.44
N LEU A 188 7.17 -16.46 -0.57
CA LEU A 188 6.16 -15.46 -0.95
C LEU A 188 6.83 -14.14 -1.31
N VAL A 189 6.08 -13.22 -1.94
CA VAL A 189 6.60 -11.90 -2.30
C VAL A 189 5.69 -10.79 -1.74
N LEU A 190 6.30 -9.78 -1.14
CA LEU A 190 5.66 -8.55 -0.69
C LEU A 190 6.30 -7.36 -1.41
N TRP A 191 5.51 -6.64 -2.20
CA TRP A 191 5.93 -5.44 -2.89
C TRP A 191 5.50 -4.18 -2.12
N ASP A 192 6.45 -3.31 -1.75
CA ASP A 192 6.14 -1.94 -1.37
C ASP A 192 5.99 -1.07 -2.63
N LEU A 193 4.80 -0.57 -2.85
CA LEU A 193 4.39 0.25 -4.00
C LEU A 193 4.32 1.74 -3.66
N SER A 194 4.85 2.16 -2.50
CA SER A 194 4.73 3.54 -2.02
C SER A 194 5.27 4.59 -2.99
N HIS A 195 6.21 4.22 -3.88
CA HIS A 195 6.79 5.11 -4.88
C HIS A 195 6.37 4.77 -6.32
N SER A 196 5.50 3.81 -6.53
CA SER A 196 5.05 3.41 -7.86
C SER A 196 3.53 3.47 -8.03
N ALA A 197 2.73 3.19 -6.99
CA ALA A 197 1.28 3.30 -7.06
C ALA A 197 0.85 4.75 -7.32
N GLY A 198 0.10 4.97 -8.40
CA GLY A 198 -0.31 6.30 -8.86
C GLY A 198 0.72 7.02 -9.73
N ALA A 199 1.98 6.56 -9.78
CA ALA A 199 3.04 7.15 -10.59
C ALA A 199 3.26 6.44 -11.93
N MET A 200 2.94 5.15 -12.00
CA MET A 200 3.18 4.32 -13.17
C MET A 200 2.19 3.15 -13.23
N PRO A 201 1.99 2.54 -14.40
CA PRO A 201 1.20 1.32 -14.54
C PRO A 201 1.81 0.16 -13.74
N ILE A 202 0.95 -0.55 -13.00
CA ILE A 202 1.30 -1.74 -12.23
C ILE A 202 0.27 -2.82 -12.57
N ASP A 203 0.71 -4.08 -12.64
CA ASP A 203 -0.16 -5.23 -12.89
C ASP A 203 0.19 -6.37 -11.92
N LEU A 204 -0.29 -6.27 -10.68
CA LEU A 204 -0.04 -7.29 -9.65
C LEU A 204 -0.59 -8.66 -10.02
N LYS A 205 -1.71 -8.71 -10.72
CA LYS A 205 -2.28 -9.98 -11.20
C LYS A 205 -1.47 -10.59 -12.34
N GLY A 206 -1.06 -9.76 -13.30
CA GLY A 206 -0.25 -10.22 -14.42
C GLY A 206 1.10 -10.79 -14.00
N VAL A 207 1.72 -10.22 -12.96
CA VAL A 207 2.97 -10.75 -12.38
C VAL A 207 2.74 -11.81 -11.29
N ASN A 208 1.49 -12.16 -10.99
CA ASN A 208 1.12 -13.14 -9.96
C ASN A 208 1.69 -12.81 -8.57
N ALA A 209 1.71 -11.52 -8.18
CA ALA A 209 2.19 -11.11 -6.87
C ALA A 209 1.37 -11.74 -5.73
N ASP A 210 1.99 -11.95 -4.56
CA ASP A 210 1.31 -12.51 -3.39
C ASP A 210 0.72 -11.40 -2.52
N PHE A 211 1.53 -10.41 -2.17
CA PHE A 211 1.18 -9.28 -1.32
C PHE A 211 1.74 -7.98 -1.88
N ALA A 212 1.06 -6.88 -1.58
CA ALA A 212 1.61 -5.54 -1.75
C ALA A 212 1.03 -4.56 -0.73
N THR A 213 1.75 -3.47 -0.50
CA THR A 213 1.28 -2.31 0.28
C THR A 213 1.79 -1.03 -0.37
N GLY A 214 1.21 0.11 -0.02
CA GLY A 214 1.70 1.40 -0.47
C GLY A 214 1.03 2.55 0.27
N CYS A 215 1.64 3.73 0.21
CA CYS A 215 1.17 4.93 0.90
C CYS A 215 0.04 5.62 0.14
N GLY A 216 -0.98 6.12 0.87
CA GLY A 216 -2.03 6.95 0.29
C GLY A 216 -1.64 8.42 0.12
N TYR A 217 -0.61 8.91 0.83
CA TYR A 217 -0.26 10.33 0.88
C TYR A 217 0.76 10.81 -0.16
N LYS A 218 1.38 9.87 -0.91
CA LYS A 218 2.36 10.21 -1.96
C LYS A 218 1.64 10.46 -3.29
N TYR A 219 1.88 9.65 -4.30
CA TYR A 219 1.28 9.80 -5.63
C TYR A 219 -0.24 9.57 -5.70
N LEU A 220 -0.83 8.97 -4.66
CA LEU A 220 -2.29 8.89 -4.50
C LEU A 220 -2.91 10.16 -3.91
N CYS A 221 -2.10 11.16 -3.55
CA CYS A 221 -2.51 12.52 -3.18
C CYS A 221 -3.52 12.64 -2.02
N GLY A 222 -3.64 11.63 -1.15
CA GLY A 222 -4.59 11.62 -0.04
C GLY A 222 -4.25 12.55 1.13
N GLY A 223 -3.13 13.30 1.04
CA GLY A 223 -2.71 14.28 2.05
C GLY A 223 -1.97 13.67 3.24
N PRO A 224 -1.44 14.52 4.13
CA PRO A 224 -0.66 14.09 5.30
C PRO A 224 -1.45 13.14 6.19
N GLY A 225 -0.88 11.96 6.49
CA GLY A 225 -1.53 10.95 7.31
C GLY A 225 -2.63 10.15 6.63
N ALA A 226 -2.81 10.30 5.31
CA ALA A 226 -3.71 9.43 4.57
C ALA A 226 -3.40 7.95 4.80
N PRO A 227 -4.43 7.10 4.92
CA PRO A 227 -4.24 5.67 5.13
C PRO A 227 -3.43 5.05 3.98
N ALA A 228 -2.71 4.00 4.30
CA ALA A 228 -2.07 3.13 3.33
C ALA A 228 -3.11 2.17 2.72
N PHE A 229 -2.67 1.37 1.78
CA PHE A 229 -3.45 0.23 1.29
C PHE A 229 -2.66 -1.07 1.44
N ALA A 230 -3.39 -2.18 1.48
CA ALA A 230 -2.84 -3.52 1.40
C ALA A 230 -3.54 -4.31 0.30
N TYR A 231 -2.75 -5.09 -0.43
CA TYR A 231 -3.21 -6.05 -1.43
C TYR A 231 -2.84 -7.46 -0.96
N VAL A 232 -3.78 -8.37 -1.11
CA VAL A 232 -3.58 -9.81 -0.89
C VAL A 232 -4.19 -10.56 -2.07
N ALA A 233 -3.38 -11.35 -2.76
CA ALA A 233 -3.87 -12.15 -3.88
C ALA A 233 -5.00 -13.08 -3.44
N GLN A 234 -6.04 -13.23 -4.27
CA GLN A 234 -7.24 -14.03 -4.02
C GLN A 234 -6.91 -15.43 -3.47
N ARG A 235 -5.84 -16.07 -3.97
CA ARG A 235 -5.41 -17.41 -3.57
C ARG A 235 -4.97 -17.52 -2.11
N HIS A 236 -4.71 -16.40 -1.44
CA HIS A 236 -4.24 -16.34 -0.05
C HIS A 236 -5.30 -15.89 0.95
N LEU A 237 -6.43 -15.32 0.48
CA LEU A 237 -7.42 -14.69 1.37
C LEU A 237 -7.97 -15.63 2.44
N ASP A 238 -8.25 -16.89 2.09
CA ASP A 238 -8.82 -17.84 3.06
C ASP A 238 -7.83 -18.29 4.14
N GLN A 239 -6.53 -18.26 3.80
CA GLN A 239 -5.44 -18.68 4.69
C GLN A 239 -4.80 -17.51 5.44
N LEU A 240 -5.16 -16.28 5.09
CA LEU A 240 -4.56 -15.06 5.63
C LEU A 240 -4.80 -14.96 7.14
N ARG A 241 -3.72 -15.00 7.92
CA ARG A 241 -3.72 -14.78 9.37
C ARG A 241 -2.66 -13.77 9.73
N GLN A 242 -2.99 -12.86 10.63
CA GLN A 242 -2.07 -11.82 11.08
C GLN A 242 -2.38 -11.44 12.55
N PRO A 243 -1.38 -11.00 13.32
CA PRO A 243 -1.54 -10.86 14.77
C PRO A 243 -2.20 -9.57 15.26
N LEU A 244 -2.30 -8.51 14.42
CA LEU A 244 -3.00 -7.27 14.76
C LEU A 244 -4.51 -7.42 14.53
N THR A 245 -5.12 -8.38 15.20
CA THR A 245 -6.56 -8.58 15.15
C THR A 245 -7.29 -7.44 15.84
N GLY A 246 -8.42 -7.05 15.30
CA GLY A 246 -9.21 -5.96 15.87
C GLY A 246 -10.67 -6.05 15.50
N TRP A 247 -11.49 -5.26 16.17
CA TRP A 247 -12.94 -5.40 16.12
C TRP A 247 -13.55 -5.20 14.72
N PHE A 248 -12.99 -4.33 13.87
CA PHE A 248 -13.45 -4.17 12.48
C PHE A 248 -12.97 -5.29 11.54
N GLY A 249 -11.94 -6.03 11.94
CA GLY A 249 -11.51 -7.25 11.25
C GLY A 249 -12.29 -8.50 11.66
N HIS A 250 -13.24 -8.37 12.59
CA HIS A 250 -14.09 -9.47 13.04
C HIS A 250 -15.24 -9.71 12.07
N ALA A 251 -15.62 -10.97 11.83
CA ALA A 251 -16.73 -11.36 10.95
C ALA A 251 -18.08 -10.73 11.35
N ARG A 252 -18.25 -10.46 12.65
CA ARG A 252 -19.46 -9.85 13.22
C ARG A 252 -19.07 -8.80 14.26
N PRO A 253 -18.56 -7.61 13.84
CA PRO A 253 -17.96 -6.64 14.76
C PRO A 253 -18.90 -6.16 15.86
N PHE A 254 -20.19 -6.05 15.59
CA PHE A 254 -21.20 -5.61 16.56
C PHE A 254 -21.77 -6.73 17.45
N ALA A 255 -21.26 -7.97 17.33
CA ALA A 255 -21.58 -9.04 18.27
C ALA A 255 -20.85 -8.89 19.61
N PHE A 256 -19.76 -8.09 19.63
CA PHE A 256 -18.91 -7.85 20.81
C PHE A 256 -18.49 -9.13 21.52
N SER A 257 -18.15 -10.18 20.74
CA SER A 257 -17.69 -11.47 21.25
C SER A 257 -16.30 -11.33 21.86
N ASP A 258 -16.03 -12.12 22.91
CA ASP A 258 -14.68 -12.23 23.49
C ASP A 258 -13.73 -13.03 22.57
N ASP A 259 -14.27 -13.89 21.73
CA ASP A 259 -13.50 -14.69 20.76
C ASP A 259 -13.45 -13.99 19.40
N TYR A 260 -12.25 -13.90 18.84
CA TYR A 260 -12.03 -13.31 17.52
C TYR A 260 -12.30 -14.32 16.40
N GLU A 261 -13.26 -14.00 15.55
CA GLU A 261 -13.55 -14.68 14.31
C GLU A 261 -13.17 -13.75 13.15
N PRO A 262 -12.18 -14.09 12.27
CA PRO A 262 -11.75 -13.20 11.22
C PRO A 262 -12.84 -12.99 10.17
N ALA A 263 -13.01 -11.75 9.73
CA ALA A 263 -13.85 -11.41 8.59
C ALA A 263 -13.39 -12.15 7.32
N PRO A 264 -14.29 -12.43 6.37
CA PRO A 264 -13.89 -12.98 5.09
C PRO A 264 -13.04 -11.96 4.28
N GLY A 265 -12.20 -12.45 3.37
CA GLY A 265 -11.45 -11.61 2.45
C GLY A 265 -10.46 -10.66 3.12
N VAL A 266 -10.25 -9.49 2.53
CA VAL A 266 -9.28 -8.48 2.99
C VAL A 266 -9.75 -7.70 4.22
N GLU A 267 -11.02 -7.74 4.57
CA GLU A 267 -11.59 -7.04 5.72
C GLU A 267 -10.90 -7.44 7.04
N ARG A 268 -10.42 -8.69 7.15
CA ARG A 268 -9.66 -9.16 8.31
C ARG A 268 -8.35 -8.42 8.56
N LEU A 269 -7.90 -7.60 7.63
CA LEU A 269 -6.74 -6.72 7.82
C LEU A 269 -7.06 -5.46 8.62
N GLN A 270 -8.31 -5.14 8.88
CA GLN A 270 -8.67 -3.99 9.71
C GLN A 270 -8.39 -4.29 11.19
N CYS A 271 -7.60 -3.42 11.83
CA CYS A 271 -7.32 -3.53 13.27
C CYS A 271 -8.40 -2.83 14.09
N GLY A 272 -8.78 -1.64 13.70
CA GLY A 272 -9.71 -0.79 14.45
C GLY A 272 -10.57 0.05 13.54
N THR A 273 -11.16 1.09 14.11
CA THR A 273 -11.97 2.07 13.37
C THR A 273 -11.14 2.71 12.26
N SER A 274 -11.67 2.69 11.05
CA SER A 274 -11.03 3.28 9.89
C SER A 274 -10.83 4.80 10.06
N PRO A 275 -9.71 5.38 9.58
CA PRO A 275 -9.45 6.82 9.64
C PRO A 275 -10.28 7.56 8.58
N VAL A 276 -11.58 7.71 8.83
CA VAL A 276 -12.59 8.17 7.85
C VAL A 276 -12.20 9.48 7.19
N LEU A 277 -11.74 10.49 7.95
CA LEU A 277 -11.32 11.76 7.35
C LEU A 277 -10.14 11.60 6.39
N GLY A 278 -9.17 10.76 6.72
CA GLY A 278 -8.05 10.43 5.83
C GLY A 278 -8.51 9.67 4.58
N LEU A 279 -9.47 8.75 4.73
CA LEU A 279 -10.09 8.05 3.61
C LEU A 279 -10.85 9.00 2.70
N THR A 280 -11.65 9.93 3.26
CA THR A 280 -12.35 10.96 2.48
C THR A 280 -11.40 11.81 1.65
N ALA A 281 -10.25 12.20 2.22
CA ALA A 281 -9.24 12.96 1.47
C ALA A 281 -8.58 12.13 0.37
N LEU A 282 -8.40 10.83 0.57
CA LEU A 282 -7.81 9.90 -0.39
C LEU A 282 -8.77 9.57 -1.55
N GLU A 283 -10.07 9.67 -1.33
CA GLU A 283 -11.11 9.34 -2.32
C GLU A 283 -11.19 10.32 -3.49
N VAL A 284 -10.82 11.57 -3.26
CA VAL A 284 -10.95 12.69 -4.19
C VAL A 284 -9.96 12.61 -5.34
#